data_56684648fec111bb6d2d8ad225b91693
#
_entry.id   56684648fec111bb6d2d8ad225b91693
#
_cell.length_a   1.000
_cell.length_b   1.000
_cell.length_c   1.000
_cell.angle_alpha   90.00
_cell.angle_beta   90.00
_cell.angle_gamma   90.00
#
_symmetry.space_group_name_H-M   'P 1'
#
loop_
_entity.id
_entity.type
_entity.pdbx_description
1 polymer ?
#
loop_
_entity_poly.entity_id
_entity_poly.type
_entity_poly.pdbx_seq_one_letter_code
_entity_poly.pdbx_strand_id
1 'polypeptide(L)'
;MVINMLCQSNDELKALVTEAKTCTKNGKVADYIPALGKANPNDLSIAIHYPDGRCISAGDIEKRITLQSISKVISLALVLMDRGSNYVFERVGMEPTGDPFNSIAKLETMAPGKPLNPMINAGALVVTHMIKGNTVTERFQRLLSFIQEMTNDSTMSYCEEVARSEFETAHLNRALCYFLKQHNILDEDVEQLMDLYTKQCAIEMNCLDLARIGVVFAMDGVHPLSGKQIMPADVARICKTFMVTCGMYNASGEFAIKIGIPSKSGVSGGIMGAVPGRFGIGIFGPALDEKGNSIAGIKLLELLSKNYSLSMF
;
A
#
# COMPACT_ATOMS: atom_id res chain seq x y z
N MET A 1 -15.91 -31.22 -2.60
CA MET A 1 -14.87 -31.46 -1.58
C MET A 1 -13.82 -30.38 -1.78
N VAL A 2 -13.96 -29.22 -1.10
CA VAL A 2 -12.97 -28.16 -1.17
C VAL A 2 -11.83 -28.59 -0.29
N ILE A 3 -10.73 -29.05 -0.90
CA ILE A 3 -9.48 -29.31 -0.19
C ILE A 3 -9.03 -27.96 0.37
N ASN A 4 -8.97 -27.87 1.69
CA ASN A 4 -8.54 -26.68 2.43
C ASN A 4 -7.02 -26.51 2.24
N MET A 5 -6.62 -26.05 1.05
CA MET A 5 -5.21 -25.75 0.71
C MET A 5 -4.88 -24.36 1.26
N LEU A 6 -4.62 -24.31 2.55
CA LEU A 6 -4.12 -23.11 3.24
C LEU A 6 -2.69 -23.39 3.68
N CYS A 7 -1.79 -22.46 3.51
CA CYS A 7 -0.49 -22.47 4.18
C CYS A 7 -0.77 -22.47 5.69
N GLN A 8 -0.38 -23.52 6.40
CA GLN A 8 -0.82 -23.75 7.78
C GLN A 8 0.33 -23.70 8.80
N SER A 9 1.58 -23.67 8.34
CA SER A 9 2.72 -23.71 9.22
C SER A 9 3.80 -22.69 8.89
N ASN A 10 4.54 -22.26 9.90
CA ASN A 10 5.73 -21.44 9.71
C ASN A 10 6.81 -22.14 8.88
N ASP A 11 6.88 -23.48 8.93
CA ASP A 11 7.91 -24.23 8.20
C ASP A 11 7.64 -24.26 6.69
N GLU A 12 6.37 -24.34 6.28
CA GLU A 12 6.01 -24.16 4.86
C GLU A 12 6.40 -22.76 4.37
N LEU A 13 6.09 -21.69 5.16
CA LEU A 13 6.49 -20.34 4.79
C LEU A 13 8.01 -20.16 4.75
N LYS A 14 8.77 -20.78 5.67
CA LYS A 14 10.25 -20.71 5.67
C LYS A 14 10.84 -21.30 4.39
N ALA A 15 10.30 -22.40 3.89
CA ALA A 15 10.75 -22.99 2.62
C ALA A 15 10.52 -22.02 1.45
N LEU A 16 9.33 -21.41 1.37
CA LEU A 16 9.00 -20.43 0.32
C LEU A 16 9.86 -19.17 0.41
N VAL A 17 10.11 -18.66 1.63
CA VAL A 17 11.01 -17.51 1.86
C VAL A 17 12.43 -17.83 1.41
N THR A 18 12.93 -19.04 1.71
CA THR A 18 14.27 -19.47 1.30
C THR A 18 14.40 -19.50 -0.22
N GLU A 19 13.39 -20.04 -0.92
CA GLU A 19 13.36 -20.05 -2.38
C GLU A 19 13.31 -18.62 -2.95
N ALA A 20 12.38 -17.79 -2.49
CA ALA A 20 12.18 -16.43 -2.99
C ALA A 20 13.38 -15.51 -2.70
N LYS A 21 14.09 -15.72 -1.58
CA LYS A 21 15.28 -14.94 -1.18
C LYS A 21 16.41 -15.03 -2.21
N THR A 22 16.47 -16.09 -3.02
CA THR A 22 17.45 -16.22 -4.10
C THR A 22 17.32 -15.12 -5.17
N CYS A 23 16.15 -14.47 -5.27
CA CYS A 23 15.88 -13.42 -6.25
C CYS A 23 16.39 -12.03 -5.80
N THR A 24 16.70 -11.81 -4.52
CA THR A 24 17.09 -10.48 -3.99
C THR A 24 18.29 -9.88 -4.68
N LYS A 25 19.24 -10.72 -5.14
CA LYS A 25 20.47 -10.33 -5.87
C LYS A 25 20.20 -9.57 -7.18
N ASN A 26 18.98 -9.65 -7.71
CA ASN A 26 18.60 -9.03 -8.98
C ASN A 26 17.89 -7.67 -8.77
N GLY A 27 17.70 -7.23 -7.52
CA GLY A 27 17.02 -5.97 -7.18
C GLY A 27 17.95 -4.97 -6.53
N LYS A 28 17.41 -3.74 -6.35
CA LYS A 28 18.10 -2.64 -5.68
C LYS A 28 17.16 -1.97 -4.69
N VAL A 29 17.71 -1.44 -3.58
CA VAL A 29 16.92 -0.62 -2.65
C VAL A 29 16.54 0.73 -3.30
N ALA A 30 15.44 1.33 -2.84
CA ALA A 30 15.06 2.68 -3.27
C ALA A 30 16.00 3.71 -2.64
N ASP A 31 16.98 4.20 -3.39
CA ASP A 31 18.01 5.15 -2.93
C ASP A 31 17.67 6.62 -3.24
N TYR A 32 16.64 6.87 -4.05
CA TYR A 32 16.15 8.22 -4.36
C TYR A 32 15.47 8.91 -3.14
N ILE A 33 15.08 8.15 -2.11
CA ILE A 33 14.81 8.62 -0.76
C ILE A 33 15.98 8.13 0.10
N PRO A 34 16.96 8.99 0.46
CA PRO A 34 18.22 8.56 1.06
C PRO A 34 18.06 7.69 2.31
N ALA A 35 17.04 7.96 3.14
CA ALA A 35 16.77 7.16 4.33
C ALA A 35 16.39 5.69 4.01
N LEU A 36 15.69 5.43 2.90
CA LEU A 36 15.35 4.08 2.47
C LEU A 36 16.55 3.31 1.90
N GLY A 37 17.55 4.01 1.36
CA GLY A 37 18.78 3.42 0.83
C GLY A 37 19.62 2.66 1.87
N LYS A 38 19.31 2.82 3.18
CA LYS A 38 19.99 2.12 4.28
C LYS A 38 19.52 0.68 4.50
N ALA A 39 18.41 0.27 3.85
CA ALA A 39 17.87 -1.07 4.02
C ALA A 39 18.82 -2.16 3.47
N ASN A 40 18.86 -3.31 4.12
CA ASN A 40 19.63 -4.46 3.64
C ASN A 40 18.85 -5.18 2.52
N PRO A 41 19.33 -5.18 1.26
CA PRO A 41 18.61 -5.79 0.13
C PRO A 41 18.33 -7.28 0.29
N ASN A 42 19.03 -7.97 1.19
CA ASN A 42 18.84 -9.40 1.45
C ASN A 42 17.76 -9.71 2.49
N ASP A 43 17.17 -8.70 3.14
CA ASP A 43 16.05 -8.94 4.06
C ASP A 43 14.82 -9.41 3.28
N LEU A 44 14.12 -10.40 3.83
CA LEU A 44 12.84 -10.88 3.32
C LEU A 44 12.03 -11.46 4.46
N SER A 45 10.79 -10.99 4.60
CA SER A 45 9.85 -11.56 5.56
C SER A 45 8.43 -11.59 4.99
N ILE A 46 7.62 -12.48 5.55
CA ILE A 46 6.20 -12.59 5.27
C ILE A 46 5.42 -12.92 6.53
N ALA A 47 4.22 -12.38 6.61
CA ALA A 47 3.19 -12.80 7.56
C ALA A 47 1.86 -13.04 6.84
N ILE A 48 1.10 -14.01 7.30
CA ILE A 48 -0.28 -14.29 6.89
C ILE A 48 -1.15 -14.24 8.14
N HIS A 49 -2.14 -13.36 8.14
CA HIS A 49 -3.09 -13.21 9.25
C HIS A 49 -4.47 -13.73 8.84
N TYR A 50 -4.95 -14.75 9.55
CA TYR A 50 -6.24 -15.39 9.32
C TYR A 50 -7.38 -14.71 10.09
N PRO A 51 -8.64 -14.87 9.62
CA PRO A 51 -9.80 -14.28 10.31
C PRO A 51 -10.05 -14.84 11.71
N ASP A 52 -9.55 -16.03 12.01
CA ASP A 52 -9.64 -16.66 13.35
C ASP A 52 -8.57 -16.18 14.34
N GLY A 53 -7.75 -15.21 13.92
CA GLY A 53 -6.67 -14.62 14.72
C GLY A 53 -5.33 -15.35 14.65
N ARG A 54 -5.27 -16.51 14.01
CA ARG A 54 -3.98 -17.17 13.77
C ARG A 54 -3.11 -16.30 12.88
N CYS A 55 -1.83 -16.27 13.19
CA CYS A 55 -0.82 -15.64 12.36
C CYS A 55 0.35 -16.60 12.16
N ILE A 56 0.75 -16.81 10.89
CA ILE A 56 1.96 -17.54 10.55
C ILE A 56 2.93 -16.59 9.88
N SER A 57 4.22 -16.75 10.12
CA SER A 57 5.24 -15.83 9.62
C SER A 57 6.58 -16.52 9.42
N ALA A 58 7.41 -15.94 8.55
CA ALA A 58 8.77 -16.42 8.29
C ALA A 58 9.69 -15.28 7.83
N GLY A 59 10.99 -15.46 8.03
CA GLY A 59 12.02 -14.50 7.63
C GLY A 59 12.30 -13.44 8.69
N ASP A 60 12.67 -12.25 8.25
CA ASP A 60 13.15 -11.13 9.09
C ASP A 60 11.96 -10.32 9.67
N ILE A 61 11.05 -10.98 10.40
CA ILE A 61 9.73 -10.46 10.83
C ILE A 61 9.79 -9.25 11.77
N GLU A 62 10.89 -9.06 12.49
CA GLU A 62 11.09 -7.93 13.39
C GLU A 62 11.50 -6.63 12.66
N LYS A 63 11.80 -6.75 11.35
CA LYS A 63 12.19 -5.59 10.55
C LYS A 63 11.02 -4.64 10.38
N ARG A 64 11.27 -3.36 10.69
CA ARG A 64 10.30 -2.30 10.47
C ARG A 64 10.51 -1.67 9.11
N ILE A 65 9.41 -1.30 8.50
CA ILE A 65 9.34 -0.64 7.20
C ILE A 65 8.37 0.52 7.26
N THR A 66 8.54 1.47 6.37
CA THR A 66 7.55 2.53 6.17
C THR A 66 6.53 2.13 5.10
N LEU A 67 5.28 2.54 5.24
CA LEU A 67 4.18 2.20 4.32
C LEU A 67 4.45 2.63 2.89
N GLN A 68 5.04 3.80 2.71
CA GLN A 68 5.20 4.40 1.41
C GLN A 68 3.87 4.36 0.62
N SER A 69 3.88 3.92 -0.63
CA SER A 69 2.68 3.87 -1.46
C SER A 69 1.58 2.90 -0.99
N ILE A 70 1.82 2.05 0.00
CA ILE A 70 0.75 1.23 0.60
C ILE A 70 -0.27 2.14 1.30
N SER A 71 0.17 3.24 1.88
CA SER A 71 -0.68 4.23 2.55
C SER A 71 -1.80 4.79 1.66
N LYS A 72 -1.62 4.80 0.33
CA LYS A 72 -2.60 5.32 -0.64
C LYS A 72 -3.93 4.57 -0.61
N VAL A 73 -3.90 3.25 -0.43
CA VAL A 73 -5.13 2.45 -0.30
C VAL A 73 -5.84 2.77 1.00
N ILE A 74 -5.08 2.95 2.07
CA ILE A 74 -5.62 3.22 3.41
C ILE A 74 -6.23 4.63 3.47
N SER A 75 -5.52 5.64 2.96
CA SER A 75 -6.04 7.01 2.88
C SER A 75 -7.27 7.10 1.97
N LEU A 76 -7.29 6.35 0.85
CA LEU A 76 -8.47 6.25 -0.01
C LEU A 76 -9.67 5.69 0.76
N ALA A 77 -9.50 4.60 1.51
CA ALA A 77 -10.57 4.02 2.32
C ALA A 77 -11.12 5.04 3.32
N LEU A 78 -10.25 5.73 4.05
CA LEU A 78 -10.63 6.77 5.01
C LEU A 78 -11.42 7.91 4.35
N VAL A 79 -10.95 8.39 3.21
CA VAL A 79 -11.59 9.52 2.50
C VAL A 79 -12.93 9.10 1.88
N LEU A 80 -13.04 7.86 1.36
CA LEU A 80 -14.33 7.33 0.88
C LEU A 80 -15.37 7.26 2.00
N MET A 81 -14.99 6.85 3.21
CA MET A 81 -15.89 6.87 4.37
C MET A 81 -16.29 8.29 4.76
N ASP A 82 -15.36 9.24 4.69
CA ASP A 82 -15.56 10.61 5.15
C ASP A 82 -16.36 11.48 4.20
N ARG A 83 -16.17 11.29 2.90
CA ARG A 83 -16.65 12.19 1.84
C ARG A 83 -17.64 11.52 0.89
N GLY A 84 -17.64 10.18 0.85
CA GLY A 84 -18.42 9.42 -0.12
C GLY A 84 -17.74 9.29 -1.49
N SER A 85 -18.11 8.27 -2.23
CA SER A 85 -17.51 7.93 -3.53
C SER A 85 -17.70 9.01 -4.59
N ASN A 86 -18.87 9.65 -4.66
CA ASN A 86 -19.14 10.71 -5.64
C ASN A 86 -18.16 11.87 -5.49
N TYR A 87 -17.97 12.36 -4.24
CA TYR A 87 -17.06 13.47 -3.96
C TYR A 87 -15.62 13.13 -4.35
N VAL A 88 -15.17 11.91 -4.07
CA VAL A 88 -13.81 11.46 -4.38
C VAL A 88 -13.62 11.33 -5.90
N PHE A 89 -14.54 10.64 -6.57
CA PHE A 89 -14.38 10.33 -7.99
C PHE A 89 -14.79 11.47 -8.94
N GLU A 90 -15.39 12.54 -8.46
CA GLU A 90 -15.43 13.81 -9.18
C GLU A 90 -14.03 14.42 -9.35
N ARG A 91 -13.11 14.22 -8.38
CA ARG A 91 -11.76 14.83 -8.33
C ARG A 91 -10.63 13.92 -8.76
N VAL A 92 -10.79 12.61 -8.65
CA VAL A 92 -9.82 11.59 -9.05
C VAL A 92 -10.52 10.57 -9.92
N GLY A 93 -9.90 10.11 -11.00
CA GLY A 93 -10.44 9.09 -11.88
C GLY A 93 -10.34 7.67 -11.32
N MET A 94 -10.72 6.69 -12.14
CA MET A 94 -10.76 5.27 -11.77
C MET A 94 -9.92 4.39 -12.70
N GLU A 95 -9.28 4.98 -13.72
CA GLU A 95 -8.63 4.21 -14.79
C GLU A 95 -7.14 3.97 -14.51
N PRO A 96 -6.63 2.77 -14.79
CA PRO A 96 -5.20 2.50 -14.72
C PRO A 96 -4.45 3.34 -15.76
N THR A 97 -3.15 3.58 -15.49
CA THR A 97 -2.25 4.21 -16.45
C THR A 97 -1.23 3.20 -16.94
N GLY A 98 -0.74 3.33 -18.16
CA GLY A 98 0.44 2.59 -18.63
C GLY A 98 1.77 3.29 -18.29
N ASP A 99 1.73 4.43 -17.59
CA ASP A 99 2.89 5.27 -17.31
C ASP A 99 3.45 5.04 -15.91
N PRO A 100 4.69 5.49 -15.64
CA PRO A 100 5.24 5.52 -14.29
C PRO A 100 4.32 6.24 -13.30
N PHE A 101 4.27 5.77 -12.06
CA PHE A 101 3.36 6.25 -11.00
C PHE A 101 3.56 7.73 -10.62
N ASN A 102 4.68 8.33 -11.03
CA ASN A 102 5.04 9.73 -10.79
C ASN A 102 5.05 10.57 -12.09
N SER A 103 4.52 10.06 -13.21
CA SER A 103 4.47 10.78 -14.47
C SER A 103 3.55 12.00 -14.40
N ILE A 104 4.02 13.15 -14.86
CA ILE A 104 3.24 14.38 -15.04
C ILE A 104 2.60 14.44 -16.43
N ALA A 105 3.16 13.76 -17.42
CA ALA A 105 2.74 13.87 -18.83
C ALA A 105 1.24 13.58 -19.06
N LYS A 106 0.67 12.60 -18.34
CA LYS A 106 -0.77 12.30 -18.44
C LYS A 106 -1.66 13.40 -17.87
N LEU A 107 -1.20 14.13 -16.84
CA LEU A 107 -1.95 15.27 -16.32
C LEU A 107 -2.05 16.42 -17.32
N GLU A 108 -0.99 16.62 -18.14
CA GLU A 108 -0.97 17.65 -19.17
C GLU A 108 -1.88 17.30 -20.36
N THR A 109 -1.94 16.00 -20.73
CA THR A 109 -2.64 15.55 -21.95
C THR A 109 -4.10 15.20 -21.72
N MET A 110 -4.52 14.91 -20.49
CA MET A 110 -5.90 14.60 -20.15
C MET A 110 -6.59 15.81 -19.54
N ALA A 111 -7.55 16.36 -20.26
CA ALA A 111 -8.35 17.50 -19.79
C ALA A 111 -9.27 17.06 -18.63
N PRO A 112 -9.42 17.86 -17.63
CA PRO A 112 -8.86 19.14 -17.18
C PRO A 112 -7.77 19.01 -16.08
N GLY A 113 -6.81 18.11 -16.22
CA GLY A 113 -5.76 17.89 -15.21
C GLY A 113 -6.16 16.94 -14.08
N LYS A 114 -7.33 16.29 -14.16
CA LYS A 114 -7.82 15.32 -13.17
C LYS A 114 -6.93 14.07 -13.17
N PRO A 115 -6.38 13.65 -11.99
CA PRO A 115 -5.58 12.43 -11.91
C PRO A 115 -6.38 11.19 -12.31
N LEU A 116 -5.76 10.26 -13.05
CA LEU A 116 -6.44 9.07 -13.58
C LEU A 116 -6.92 8.08 -12.53
N ASN A 117 -6.20 7.95 -11.42
CA ASN A 117 -6.59 7.09 -10.32
C ASN A 117 -5.89 7.50 -9.01
N PRO A 118 -6.36 7.03 -7.84
CA PRO A 118 -5.80 7.39 -6.53
C PRO A 118 -4.46 6.71 -6.19
N MET A 119 -3.97 5.78 -7.03
CA MET A 119 -2.75 5.01 -6.76
C MET A 119 -1.49 5.63 -7.40
N ILE A 120 -1.63 6.53 -8.39
CA ILE A 120 -0.53 7.38 -8.87
C ILE A 120 -0.30 8.56 -7.92
N ASN A 121 0.89 9.17 -7.93
CA ASN A 121 1.22 10.22 -6.95
C ASN A 121 0.28 11.41 -7.02
N ALA A 122 -0.05 11.91 -8.21
CA ALA A 122 -0.99 13.02 -8.37
C ALA A 122 -2.36 12.72 -7.73
N GLY A 123 -2.91 11.52 -7.95
CA GLY A 123 -4.18 11.11 -7.34
C GLY A 123 -4.09 10.92 -5.83
N ALA A 124 -2.97 10.38 -5.35
CA ALA A 124 -2.73 10.21 -3.92
C ALA A 124 -2.62 11.56 -3.19
N LEU A 125 -1.99 12.56 -3.79
CA LEU A 125 -1.94 13.92 -3.25
C LEU A 125 -3.34 14.54 -3.13
N VAL A 126 -4.18 14.36 -4.15
CA VAL A 126 -5.58 14.81 -4.10
C VAL A 126 -6.37 14.06 -3.02
N VAL A 127 -6.19 12.73 -2.88
CA VAL A 127 -6.82 11.96 -1.79
C VAL A 127 -6.34 12.44 -0.42
N THR A 128 -5.04 12.66 -0.24
CA THR A 128 -4.48 13.18 1.02
C THR A 128 -5.06 14.56 1.37
N HIS A 129 -5.20 15.44 0.36
CA HIS A 129 -5.87 16.73 0.52
C HIS A 129 -7.31 16.61 1.06
N MET A 130 -8.05 15.55 0.69
CA MET A 130 -9.43 15.34 1.11
C MET A 130 -9.59 14.79 2.54
N ILE A 131 -8.54 14.36 3.23
CA ILE A 131 -8.61 13.88 4.62
C ILE A 131 -9.16 15.00 5.52
N LYS A 132 -10.20 14.70 6.30
CA LYS A 132 -10.83 15.67 7.21
C LYS A 132 -9.93 16.07 8.37
N GLY A 133 -9.91 17.35 8.70
CA GLY A 133 -9.18 18.00 9.78
C GLY A 133 -8.80 19.42 9.40
N ASN A 134 -8.61 20.29 10.39
CA ASN A 134 -8.31 21.72 10.19
C ASN A 134 -6.79 21.98 10.12
N THR A 135 -5.98 21.06 10.62
CA THR A 135 -4.52 21.15 10.65
C THR A 135 -3.89 19.88 10.11
N VAL A 136 -2.62 19.96 9.70
CA VAL A 136 -1.82 18.78 9.29
C VAL A 136 -1.82 17.73 10.41
N THR A 137 -1.67 18.15 11.66
CA THR A 137 -1.65 17.25 12.81
C THR A 137 -2.96 16.50 12.99
N GLU A 138 -4.11 17.19 12.92
CA GLU A 138 -5.42 16.54 13.03
C GLU A 138 -5.67 15.54 11.91
N ARG A 139 -5.33 15.90 10.67
CA ARG A 139 -5.47 15.04 9.49
C ARG A 139 -4.57 13.80 9.58
N PHE A 140 -3.32 14.00 9.99
CA PHE A 140 -2.38 12.91 10.21
C PHE A 140 -2.85 11.98 11.33
N GLN A 141 -3.26 12.54 12.48
CA GLN A 141 -3.76 11.74 13.60
C GLN A 141 -5.01 10.94 13.23
N ARG A 142 -5.90 11.51 12.41
CA ARG A 142 -7.06 10.80 11.90
C ARG A 142 -6.68 9.56 11.09
N LEU A 143 -5.72 9.70 10.17
CA LEU A 143 -5.21 8.58 9.38
C LEU A 143 -4.49 7.55 10.25
N LEU A 144 -3.63 8.01 11.16
CA LEU A 144 -2.89 7.15 12.06
C LEU A 144 -3.82 6.34 12.97
N SER A 145 -4.84 6.97 13.55
CA SER A 145 -5.83 6.29 14.39
C SER A 145 -6.61 5.24 13.60
N PHE A 146 -6.92 5.49 12.34
CA PHE A 146 -7.57 4.50 11.47
C PHE A 146 -6.68 3.26 11.23
N ILE A 147 -5.37 3.47 11.06
CA ILE A 147 -4.40 2.37 10.91
C ILE A 147 -4.24 1.62 12.24
N GLN A 148 -4.10 2.33 13.36
CA GLN A 148 -4.00 1.75 14.70
C GLN A 148 -5.22 0.87 15.02
N GLU A 149 -6.40 1.26 14.58
CA GLU A 149 -7.61 0.46 14.75
C GLU A 149 -7.58 -0.84 13.92
N MET A 150 -7.10 -0.80 12.67
CA MET A 150 -6.95 -2.01 11.84
C MET A 150 -5.90 -2.98 12.36
N THR A 151 -4.84 -2.49 12.99
CA THR A 151 -3.72 -3.30 13.50
C THR A 151 -3.89 -3.69 14.96
N ASN A 152 -4.82 -3.04 15.68
CA ASN A 152 -4.97 -3.11 17.13
C ASN A 152 -3.65 -2.75 17.86
N ASP A 153 -2.90 -1.76 17.34
CA ASP A 153 -1.66 -1.25 17.91
C ASP A 153 -1.72 0.28 18.05
N SER A 154 -1.98 0.76 19.27
CA SER A 154 -2.03 2.18 19.60
C SER A 154 -0.65 2.85 19.69
N THR A 155 0.45 2.09 19.67
CA THR A 155 1.82 2.60 19.76
C THR A 155 2.42 2.96 18.40
N MET A 156 1.74 2.58 17.32
CA MET A 156 2.18 2.85 15.96
C MET A 156 2.36 4.35 15.71
N SER A 157 3.44 4.69 15.03
CA SER A 157 3.82 6.06 14.70
C SER A 157 4.48 6.10 13.32
N TYR A 158 5.11 7.20 12.99
CA TYR A 158 5.89 7.35 11.75
C TYR A 158 7.38 7.54 12.04
N CYS A 159 8.22 7.17 11.07
CA CYS A 159 9.66 7.38 11.11
C CYS A 159 9.97 8.83 10.68
N GLU A 160 10.39 9.67 11.62
CA GLU A 160 10.73 11.09 11.36
C GLU A 160 11.86 11.24 10.34
N GLU A 161 12.86 10.34 10.38
CA GLU A 161 14.00 10.37 9.46
C GLU A 161 13.54 10.16 8.01
N VAL A 162 12.64 9.17 7.77
CA VAL A 162 12.11 8.89 6.43
C VAL A 162 11.19 10.01 5.98
N ALA A 163 10.30 10.52 6.85
CA ALA A 163 9.39 11.63 6.53
C ALA A 163 10.18 12.87 6.08
N ARG A 164 11.20 13.26 6.83
CA ARG A 164 12.04 14.40 6.51
C ARG A 164 12.86 14.18 5.23
N SER A 165 13.47 12.99 5.08
CA SER A 165 14.24 12.64 3.88
C SER A 165 13.40 12.70 2.61
N GLU A 166 12.16 12.18 2.65
CA GLU A 166 11.23 12.26 1.53
C GLU A 166 10.74 13.69 1.29
N PHE A 167 10.42 14.44 2.36
CA PHE A 167 10.00 15.83 2.26
C PHE A 167 11.05 16.71 1.56
N GLU A 168 12.32 16.57 1.91
CA GLU A 168 13.43 17.33 1.32
C GLU A 168 13.65 16.99 -0.17
N THR A 169 13.39 15.75 -0.59
CA THR A 169 13.67 15.27 -1.96
C THR A 169 12.43 15.23 -2.87
N ALA A 170 11.23 15.55 -2.37
CA ALA A 170 9.95 15.42 -3.09
C ALA A 170 9.67 16.56 -4.11
N HIS A 171 10.66 16.95 -4.91
CA HIS A 171 10.51 18.05 -5.88
C HIS A 171 9.43 17.75 -6.93
N LEU A 172 9.37 16.52 -7.45
CA LEU A 172 8.37 16.14 -8.44
C LEU A 172 6.95 16.15 -7.86
N ASN A 173 6.76 15.71 -6.60
CA ASN A 173 5.46 15.78 -5.94
C ASN A 173 5.01 17.24 -5.73
N ARG A 174 5.93 18.16 -5.41
CA ARG A 174 5.64 19.60 -5.37
C ARG A 174 5.20 20.14 -6.73
N ALA A 175 5.91 19.76 -7.81
CA ALA A 175 5.52 20.13 -9.16
C ALA A 175 4.10 19.64 -9.51
N LEU A 176 3.77 18.39 -9.15
CA LEU A 176 2.42 17.84 -9.28
C LEU A 176 1.38 18.66 -8.48
N CYS A 177 1.68 19.05 -7.25
CA CYS A 177 0.79 19.90 -6.45
C CYS A 177 0.54 21.25 -7.11
N TYR A 178 1.56 21.94 -7.58
CA TYR A 178 1.40 23.22 -8.29
C TYR A 178 0.62 23.08 -9.58
N PHE A 179 0.84 22.00 -10.34
CA PHE A 179 0.04 21.70 -11.53
C PHE A 179 -1.45 21.51 -11.17
N LEU A 180 -1.74 20.71 -10.14
CA LEU A 180 -3.11 20.47 -9.67
C LEU A 180 -3.77 21.76 -9.14
N LYS A 181 -3.00 22.65 -8.48
CA LYS A 181 -3.48 23.98 -8.06
C LYS A 181 -3.85 24.85 -9.25
N GLN A 182 -3.03 24.87 -10.31
CA GLN A 182 -3.32 25.61 -11.55
C GLN A 182 -4.66 25.21 -12.17
N HIS A 183 -5.06 23.94 -12.00
CA HIS A 183 -6.32 23.39 -12.50
C HIS A 183 -7.46 23.40 -11.45
N ASN A 184 -7.31 24.10 -10.33
CA ASN A 184 -8.30 24.19 -9.24
C ASN A 184 -8.72 22.82 -8.66
N ILE A 185 -7.85 21.80 -8.73
CA ILE A 185 -8.04 20.49 -8.10
C ILE A 185 -7.60 20.52 -6.63
N LEU A 186 -6.57 21.33 -6.31
CA LEU A 186 -6.05 21.59 -4.97
C LEU A 186 -6.15 23.08 -4.66
N ASP A 187 -6.52 23.42 -3.42
CA ASP A 187 -6.63 24.80 -2.93
C ASP A 187 -5.78 25.08 -1.68
N GLU A 188 -5.17 24.04 -1.06
CA GLU A 188 -4.37 24.19 0.15
C GLU A 188 -2.90 24.60 -0.14
N ASP A 189 -2.17 24.95 0.92
CA ASP A 189 -0.73 25.20 0.87
C ASP A 189 0.03 23.92 0.51
N VAL A 190 0.95 24.02 -0.46
CA VAL A 190 1.68 22.88 -1.00
C VAL A 190 2.61 22.24 0.05
N GLU A 191 3.26 23.07 0.89
CA GLU A 191 4.19 22.54 1.90
C GLU A 191 3.44 21.85 3.05
N GLN A 192 2.25 22.32 3.41
CA GLN A 192 1.39 21.65 4.38
C GLN A 192 0.88 20.30 3.83
N LEU A 193 0.47 20.26 2.56
CA LEU A 193 0.07 19.00 1.93
C LEU A 193 1.26 18.03 1.85
N MET A 194 2.43 18.51 1.51
CA MET A 194 3.66 17.69 1.44
C MET A 194 4.06 17.15 2.82
N ASP A 195 3.97 17.97 3.89
CA ASP A 195 4.23 17.52 5.25
C ASP A 195 3.30 16.37 5.67
N LEU A 196 1.99 16.52 5.39
CA LEU A 196 1.02 15.46 5.64
C LEU A 196 1.32 14.20 4.83
N TYR A 197 1.58 14.36 3.53
CA TYR A 197 1.81 13.24 2.60
C TYR A 197 3.06 12.44 2.97
N THR A 198 4.18 13.10 3.29
CA THR A 198 5.41 12.42 3.65
C THR A 198 5.33 11.73 5.01
N LYS A 199 4.64 12.31 6.00
CA LYS A 199 4.31 11.64 7.26
C LYS A 199 3.43 10.40 7.04
N GLN A 200 2.42 10.48 6.16
CA GLN A 200 1.58 9.36 5.77
C GLN A 200 2.42 8.22 5.16
N CYS A 201 3.34 8.53 4.24
CA CYS A 201 4.25 7.58 3.63
C CYS A 201 5.21 6.94 4.64
N ALA A 202 5.63 7.71 5.65
CA ALA A 202 6.59 7.31 6.66
C ALA A 202 5.99 6.57 7.87
N ILE A 203 4.68 6.30 7.92
CA ILE A 203 4.10 5.46 8.98
C ILE A 203 4.80 4.11 8.96
N GLU A 204 5.31 3.71 10.14
CA GLU A 204 6.24 2.60 10.28
C GLU A 204 5.56 1.38 10.92
N MET A 205 5.79 0.21 10.36
CA MET A 205 5.24 -1.06 10.81
C MET A 205 6.11 -2.24 10.37
N ASN A 206 5.71 -3.46 10.69
CA ASN A 206 6.34 -4.68 10.19
C ASN A 206 5.38 -5.49 9.29
N CYS A 207 5.84 -6.65 8.80
CA CYS A 207 5.00 -7.50 7.93
C CYS A 207 3.77 -8.08 8.65
N LEU A 208 3.81 -8.26 9.97
CA LEU A 208 2.66 -8.72 10.76
C LEU A 208 1.54 -7.68 10.74
N ASP A 209 1.89 -6.41 10.91
CA ASP A 209 0.92 -5.30 10.88
C ASP A 209 0.32 -5.12 9.49
N LEU A 210 1.15 -5.24 8.43
CA LEU A 210 0.64 -5.25 7.06
C LEU A 210 -0.38 -6.37 6.83
N ALA A 211 -0.11 -7.58 7.35
CA ALA A 211 -1.04 -8.71 7.25
C ALA A 211 -2.34 -8.45 8.01
N ARG A 212 -2.29 -7.77 9.18
CA ARG A 212 -3.48 -7.35 9.94
C ARG A 212 -4.33 -6.35 9.16
N ILE A 213 -3.72 -5.36 8.50
CA ILE A 213 -4.43 -4.45 7.62
C ILE A 213 -5.03 -5.22 6.43
N GLY A 214 -4.24 -6.09 5.81
CA GLY A 214 -4.67 -6.91 4.68
C GLY A 214 -5.90 -7.77 4.97
N VAL A 215 -6.00 -8.37 6.16
CA VAL A 215 -7.16 -9.19 6.53
C VAL A 215 -8.43 -8.36 6.73
N VAL A 216 -8.34 -7.12 7.21
CA VAL A 216 -9.51 -6.22 7.27
C VAL A 216 -10.07 -5.95 5.87
N PHE A 217 -9.22 -5.67 4.89
CA PHE A 217 -9.67 -5.56 3.49
C PHE A 217 -10.20 -6.88 2.93
N ALA A 218 -9.57 -8.02 3.26
CA ALA A 218 -10.01 -9.34 2.81
C ALA A 218 -11.39 -9.71 3.34
N MET A 219 -11.73 -9.26 4.56
CA MET A 219 -12.98 -9.51 5.26
C MET A 219 -14.00 -8.37 5.09
N ASP A 220 -13.98 -7.69 3.94
CA ASP A 220 -14.92 -6.62 3.57
C ASP A 220 -15.06 -5.52 4.63
N GLY A 221 -13.93 -5.17 5.25
CA GLY A 221 -13.82 -4.08 6.22
C GLY A 221 -14.15 -4.48 7.66
N VAL A 222 -14.39 -5.75 7.95
CA VAL A 222 -14.61 -6.25 9.32
C VAL A 222 -13.26 -6.58 9.97
N HIS A 223 -13.04 -6.07 11.18
CA HIS A 223 -11.88 -6.48 11.98
C HIS A 223 -12.12 -7.89 12.55
N PRO A 224 -11.28 -8.88 12.19
CA PRO A 224 -11.63 -10.29 12.39
C PRO A 224 -11.78 -10.69 13.86
N LEU A 225 -10.96 -10.13 14.75
CA LEU A 225 -10.97 -10.50 16.18
C LEU A 225 -12.07 -9.81 16.96
N SER A 226 -12.38 -8.55 16.67
CA SER A 226 -13.40 -7.79 17.40
C SER A 226 -14.79 -7.87 16.78
N GLY A 227 -14.89 -8.31 15.52
CA GLY A 227 -16.13 -8.26 14.74
C GLY A 227 -16.59 -6.84 14.38
N LYS A 228 -15.78 -5.81 14.71
CA LYS A 228 -16.12 -4.41 14.44
C LYS A 228 -16.02 -4.13 12.95
N GLN A 229 -17.02 -3.45 12.39
CA GLN A 229 -16.96 -2.90 11.03
C GLN A 229 -16.05 -1.67 11.05
N ILE A 230 -14.83 -1.78 10.52
CA ILE A 230 -13.83 -0.72 10.43
C ILE A 230 -14.14 0.21 9.26
N MET A 231 -14.55 -0.37 8.12
CA MET A 231 -14.99 0.35 6.93
C MET A 231 -16.16 -0.37 6.26
N PRO A 232 -17.08 0.34 5.57
CA PRO A 232 -18.16 -0.28 4.80
C PRO A 232 -17.62 -1.28 3.76
N ALA A 233 -18.38 -2.35 3.49
CA ALA A 233 -17.99 -3.41 2.54
C ALA A 233 -17.76 -2.88 1.12
N ASP A 234 -18.54 -1.90 0.68
CA ASP A 234 -18.38 -1.25 -0.63
C ASP A 234 -17.07 -0.43 -0.71
N VAL A 235 -16.65 0.22 0.38
CA VAL A 235 -15.34 0.89 0.47
C VAL A 235 -14.21 -0.13 0.36
N ALA A 236 -14.28 -1.23 1.12
CA ALA A 236 -13.28 -2.30 1.05
C ALA A 236 -13.22 -2.91 -0.37
N ARG A 237 -14.38 -3.10 -1.04
CA ARG A 237 -14.45 -3.58 -2.42
C ARG A 237 -13.78 -2.61 -3.39
N ILE A 238 -14.08 -1.30 -3.30
CA ILE A 238 -13.44 -0.27 -4.15
C ILE A 238 -11.93 -0.30 -3.98
N CYS A 239 -11.44 -0.34 -2.74
CA CYS A 239 -10.01 -0.39 -2.46
C CYS A 239 -9.36 -1.67 -3.02
N LYS A 240 -9.96 -2.85 -2.83
CA LYS A 240 -9.46 -4.11 -3.43
C LYS A 240 -9.44 -4.04 -4.95
N THR A 241 -10.43 -3.40 -5.58
CA THR A 241 -10.42 -3.20 -7.04
C THR A 241 -9.22 -2.38 -7.49
N PHE A 242 -8.90 -1.27 -6.81
CA PHE A 242 -7.68 -0.50 -7.11
C PHE A 242 -6.39 -1.28 -6.81
N MET A 243 -6.38 -2.13 -5.79
CA MET A 243 -5.25 -3.01 -5.53
C MET A 243 -4.99 -3.98 -6.69
N VAL A 244 -6.05 -4.45 -7.38
CA VAL A 244 -5.92 -5.30 -8.58
C VAL A 244 -5.47 -4.48 -9.79
N THR A 245 -6.13 -3.36 -10.07
CA THR A 245 -5.95 -2.62 -11.33
C THR A 245 -4.74 -1.70 -11.34
N CYS A 246 -4.34 -1.18 -10.18
CA CYS A 246 -3.31 -0.14 -10.04
C CYS A 246 -2.33 -0.38 -8.88
N GLY A 247 -2.43 -1.51 -8.14
CA GLY A 247 -1.73 -1.71 -6.87
C GLY A 247 -0.23 -1.98 -7.00
N MET A 248 0.20 -2.54 -8.12
CA MET A 248 1.58 -2.98 -8.37
C MET A 248 2.29 -2.12 -9.42
N TYR A 249 2.01 -0.79 -9.38
CA TYR A 249 2.55 0.16 -10.36
C TYR A 249 2.29 -0.30 -11.81
N ASN A 250 3.27 -0.16 -12.70
CA ASN A 250 3.15 -0.59 -14.10
C ASN A 250 3.17 -2.11 -14.30
N ALA A 251 3.23 -2.90 -13.22
CA ALA A 251 3.17 -4.36 -13.24
C ALA A 251 1.76 -4.90 -12.90
N SER A 252 0.77 -4.04 -12.62
CA SER A 252 -0.53 -4.48 -12.10
C SER A 252 -1.24 -5.50 -12.98
N GLY A 253 -1.23 -5.32 -14.31
CA GLY A 253 -1.84 -6.26 -15.25
C GLY A 253 -1.13 -7.62 -15.27
N GLU A 254 0.19 -7.61 -15.36
CA GLU A 254 1.01 -8.82 -15.30
C GLU A 254 0.83 -9.57 -13.97
N PHE A 255 0.80 -8.81 -12.87
CA PHE A 255 0.59 -9.34 -11.53
C PHE A 255 -0.80 -9.98 -11.37
N ALA A 256 -1.85 -9.35 -11.91
CA ALA A 256 -3.20 -9.91 -11.91
C ALA A 256 -3.28 -11.25 -12.65
N ILE A 257 -2.60 -11.36 -13.81
CA ILE A 257 -2.56 -12.59 -14.62
C ILE A 257 -1.78 -13.71 -13.90
N LYS A 258 -0.60 -13.40 -13.34
CA LYS A 258 0.30 -14.41 -12.78
C LYS A 258 -0.05 -14.82 -11.35
N ILE A 259 -0.59 -13.89 -10.56
CA ILE A 259 -0.77 -14.04 -9.12
C ILE A 259 -2.25 -13.89 -8.72
N GLY A 260 -2.91 -12.84 -9.19
CA GLY A 260 -4.35 -12.65 -9.00
C GLY A 260 -4.80 -12.34 -7.56
N ILE A 261 -3.91 -11.84 -6.71
CA ILE A 261 -4.21 -11.42 -5.33
C ILE A 261 -4.28 -9.90 -5.29
N PRO A 262 -5.40 -9.28 -4.86
CA PRO A 262 -5.43 -7.83 -4.62
C PRO A 262 -4.27 -7.39 -3.72
N SER A 263 -3.33 -6.60 -4.24
CA SER A 263 -2.10 -6.25 -3.54
C SER A 263 -1.69 -4.79 -3.79
N LYS A 264 -1.03 -4.18 -2.80
CA LYS A 264 -0.43 -2.85 -2.93
C LYS A 264 1.03 -2.87 -2.53
N SER A 265 1.87 -2.38 -3.44
CA SER A 265 3.32 -2.26 -3.27
C SER A 265 3.71 -0.88 -2.73
N GLY A 266 4.80 -0.84 -1.95
CA GLY A 266 5.49 0.37 -1.50
C GLY A 266 6.99 0.27 -1.76
N VAL A 267 7.61 1.38 -2.12
CA VAL A 267 9.04 1.43 -2.50
C VAL A 267 10.01 1.18 -1.33
N SER A 268 9.52 1.06 -0.12
CA SER A 268 10.27 0.51 1.02
C SER A 268 10.52 -1.00 0.89
N GLY A 269 9.86 -1.67 -0.08
CA GLY A 269 9.88 -3.12 -0.24
C GLY A 269 8.69 -3.83 0.43
N GLY A 270 7.75 -3.06 0.99
CA GLY A 270 6.50 -3.60 1.54
C GLY A 270 5.51 -4.01 0.44
N ILE A 271 4.79 -5.11 0.66
CA ILE A 271 3.60 -5.48 -0.11
C ILE A 271 2.49 -5.90 0.86
N MET A 272 1.35 -5.25 0.78
CA MET A 272 0.13 -5.66 1.46
C MET A 272 -0.77 -6.40 0.48
N GLY A 273 -1.18 -7.62 0.83
CA GLY A 273 -2.12 -8.44 0.05
C GLY A 273 -3.39 -8.74 0.84
N ALA A 274 -4.51 -8.84 0.13
CA ALA A 274 -5.82 -9.19 0.68
C ALA A 274 -6.44 -10.32 -0.14
N VAL A 275 -6.43 -11.54 0.36
CA VAL A 275 -7.08 -12.69 -0.28
C VAL A 275 -8.55 -12.69 0.13
N PRO A 276 -9.50 -12.36 -0.78
CA PRO A 276 -10.89 -12.10 -0.42
C PRO A 276 -11.54 -13.27 0.34
N GLY A 277 -12.16 -12.98 1.49
CA GLY A 277 -12.82 -13.95 2.35
C GLY A 277 -11.90 -14.98 3.02
N ARG A 278 -10.56 -14.84 2.91
CA ARG A 278 -9.61 -15.85 3.40
C ARG A 278 -8.61 -15.29 4.43
N PHE A 279 -7.73 -14.37 4.05
CA PHE A 279 -6.69 -13.85 4.93
C PHE A 279 -5.99 -12.60 4.37
N GLY A 280 -5.22 -11.92 5.22
CA GLY A 280 -4.31 -10.85 4.86
C GLY A 280 -2.88 -11.32 4.74
N ILE A 281 -2.10 -10.68 3.87
CA ILE A 281 -0.68 -10.93 3.65
C ILE A 281 0.10 -9.65 3.86
N GLY A 282 1.19 -9.71 4.61
CA GLY A 282 2.19 -8.65 4.69
C GLY A 282 3.56 -9.20 4.31
N ILE A 283 4.25 -8.53 3.40
CA ILE A 283 5.60 -8.89 2.96
C ILE A 283 6.52 -7.68 3.12
N PHE A 284 7.76 -7.94 3.45
CA PHE A 284 8.87 -7.00 3.36
C PHE A 284 10.03 -7.64 2.61
N GLY A 285 10.53 -6.95 1.57
CA GLY A 285 11.72 -7.32 0.82
C GLY A 285 12.22 -6.11 0.04
N PRO A 286 13.27 -5.40 0.51
CA PRO A 286 13.65 -4.07 0.00
C PRO A 286 14.40 -4.09 -1.34
N ALA A 287 14.79 -5.27 -1.86
CA ALA A 287 15.34 -5.40 -3.20
C ALA A 287 14.21 -5.25 -4.25
N LEU A 288 14.16 -4.11 -4.94
CA LEU A 288 13.14 -3.73 -5.90
C LEU A 288 13.56 -4.02 -7.34
N ASP A 289 12.57 -4.29 -8.18
CA ASP A 289 12.70 -4.29 -9.63
C ASP A 289 12.71 -2.85 -10.21
N GLU A 290 12.88 -2.73 -11.53
CA GLU A 290 12.87 -1.44 -12.24
C GLU A 290 11.52 -0.69 -12.14
N LYS A 291 10.43 -1.39 -11.80
CA LYS A 291 9.09 -0.83 -11.61
C LYS A 291 8.81 -0.40 -10.16
N GLY A 292 9.74 -0.67 -9.23
CA GLY A 292 9.65 -0.30 -7.81
C GLY A 292 8.97 -1.36 -6.93
N ASN A 293 8.80 -2.59 -7.38
CA ASN A 293 8.21 -3.68 -6.62
C ASN A 293 9.28 -4.62 -6.04
N SER A 294 9.05 -5.15 -4.85
CA SER A 294 9.91 -6.17 -4.24
C SER A 294 10.02 -7.41 -5.12
N ILE A 295 11.21 -7.69 -5.65
CA ILE A 295 11.44 -8.86 -6.53
C ILE A 295 11.15 -10.16 -5.77
N ALA A 296 11.72 -10.31 -4.58
CA ALA A 296 11.51 -11.50 -3.76
C ALA A 296 10.08 -11.57 -3.23
N GLY A 297 9.46 -10.43 -2.93
CA GLY A 297 8.06 -10.36 -2.51
C GLY A 297 7.08 -10.81 -3.61
N ILE A 298 7.30 -10.40 -4.86
CA ILE A 298 6.51 -10.88 -6.01
C ILE A 298 6.70 -12.39 -6.19
N LYS A 299 7.94 -12.88 -6.15
CA LYS A 299 8.23 -14.32 -6.27
C LYS A 299 7.53 -15.13 -5.18
N LEU A 300 7.52 -14.61 -3.96
CA LEU A 300 6.86 -15.26 -2.83
C LEU A 300 5.33 -15.33 -3.02
N LEU A 301 4.71 -14.26 -3.52
CA LEU A 301 3.27 -14.23 -3.85
C LEU A 301 2.93 -15.17 -5.02
N GLU A 302 3.81 -15.27 -6.02
CA GLU A 302 3.65 -16.21 -7.13
C GLU A 302 3.64 -17.67 -6.61
N LEU A 303 4.60 -18.04 -5.75
CA LEU A 303 4.68 -19.35 -5.14
C LEU A 303 3.44 -19.66 -4.29
N LEU A 304 3.03 -18.72 -3.46
CA LEU A 304 1.81 -18.85 -2.63
C LEU A 304 0.57 -19.01 -3.50
N SER A 305 0.38 -18.13 -4.49
CA SER A 305 -0.81 -18.17 -5.34
C SER A 305 -0.92 -19.50 -6.09
N LYS A 306 0.20 -19.99 -6.64
CA LYS A 306 0.24 -21.26 -7.35
C LYS A 306 0.00 -22.46 -6.43
N ASN A 307 0.67 -22.51 -5.26
CA ASN A 307 0.61 -23.67 -4.37
C ASN A 307 -0.75 -23.79 -3.66
N TYR A 308 -1.43 -22.67 -3.38
CA TYR A 308 -2.65 -22.64 -2.57
C TYR A 308 -3.87 -22.12 -3.32
N SER A 309 -3.79 -21.96 -4.65
CA SER A 309 -4.90 -21.48 -5.49
C SER A 309 -5.52 -20.20 -4.95
N LEU A 310 -4.69 -19.14 -4.79
CA LEU A 310 -5.11 -17.88 -4.17
C LEU A 310 -5.61 -16.83 -5.15
N SER A 311 -5.48 -17.05 -6.46
CA SER A 311 -6.00 -16.13 -7.46
C SER A 311 -7.52 -15.96 -7.28
N MET A 312 -7.99 -14.72 -7.36
CA MET A 312 -9.41 -14.40 -7.32
C MET A 312 -10.13 -14.58 -8.67
N PHE A 313 -9.38 -14.91 -9.72
CA PHE A 313 -9.86 -15.10 -11.09
C PHE A 313 -10.00 -16.56 -11.46
#